data_6478af62757f8c04716e62998a3151c1
#
_entry.id   6478af62757f8c04716e62998a3151c1
#
_cell.length_a   1.000
_cell.length_b   1.000
_cell.length_c   1.000
_cell.angle_alpha   90.00
_cell.angle_beta   90.00
_cell.angle_gamma   90.00
#
_symmetry.space_group_name_H-M   'P 1'
#
loop_
_entity.id
_entity.type
_entity.pdbx_description
1 polymer ?
#
loop_
_entity_poly.entity_id
_entity_poly.type
_entity_poly.pdbx_seq_one_letter_code
_entity_poly.pdbx_strand_id
1 'polypeptide(L)'
;MRRPVSSIAALCLGAALAGTSVAEEVADPPLGTGLIPLSDEEYEALQERDPLLRGSLPEFVDLSSFFPEPGFQGAQGSCVGWAVGYALKTYQEAKETRVVRPTEYHHFSPSFVFNSIKAGDDCNAGSRITDALEFVQTTGAVSMSDFPYDEGQCPAPPESLLSRGEDYQIKSFNRLERGNLFAIQEALSNEKPVVAGMYVYPSFQTWSGDGVYAHDPENERRKDYHAVTIVGYDDEREAIRIINSWGTEWGDGGYVWVDYDAAEDLIREAYVTVDNNLFGDFNSIDPDLVFASDPIAPSTSVAASGAPEPAPEPVTEQMLEFAVTGHVGRDSEGRTPSGYDYYPASVWLTLEDPQLQQIESVEYYFYHPTFRNPLRPVSDTNVFLATWKGYGCVENAEVKVTLKTGETLIAPFSLCRIWDRFHPGAFRKDGTSAGTDPLGSRETFSRPQDPD
;
A
#
# COMPACT_ATOMS: atom_id res chain seq x y z
N MET A 1 -14.97 -103.99 -12.83
CA MET A 1 -13.75 -103.41 -12.20
C MET A 1 -13.70 -101.96 -12.57
N ARG A 2 -14.14 -101.08 -11.67
CA ARG A 2 -14.08 -99.58 -11.87
C ARG A 2 -13.43 -99.03 -10.66
N ARG A 3 -12.36 -98.27 -10.82
CA ARG A 3 -11.63 -97.56 -9.76
C ARG A 3 -12.33 -96.22 -9.52
N PRO A 4 -12.40 -95.69 -8.29
CA PRO A 4 -12.91 -94.38 -8.00
C PRO A 4 -11.78 -93.32 -8.19
N VAL A 5 -12.16 -92.18 -8.74
CA VAL A 5 -11.32 -91.04 -8.91
C VAL A 5 -11.52 -90.15 -7.69
N SER A 6 -10.43 -89.85 -6.94
CA SER A 6 -10.41 -88.91 -5.83
C SER A 6 -10.19 -87.47 -6.32
N SER A 7 -11.14 -86.58 -6.03
CA SER A 7 -11.02 -85.19 -6.31
C SER A 7 -10.30 -84.47 -5.13
N ILE A 8 -9.16 -83.90 -5.46
CA ILE A 8 -8.42 -82.99 -4.50
C ILE A 8 -8.95 -81.60 -4.72
N ALA A 9 -9.61 -81.06 -3.71
CA ALA A 9 -9.98 -79.63 -3.64
C ALA A 9 -8.78 -78.78 -3.23
N ALA A 10 -8.33 -77.93 -4.11
CA ALA A 10 -7.28 -76.94 -3.79
C ALA A 10 -7.92 -75.73 -3.19
N LEU A 11 -7.55 -75.42 -1.91
CA LEU A 11 -7.94 -74.23 -1.17
C LEU A 11 -6.99 -73.10 -1.60
N CYS A 12 -7.45 -72.16 -2.41
CA CYS A 12 -6.71 -70.92 -2.68
C CYS A 12 -6.92 -69.93 -1.50
N LEU A 13 -5.91 -69.75 -0.66
CA LEU A 13 -5.83 -68.66 0.31
C LEU A 13 -5.45 -67.38 -0.43
N GLY A 14 -6.40 -66.49 -0.68
CA GLY A 14 -6.13 -65.15 -1.19
C GLY A 14 -5.63 -64.24 -0.08
N ALA A 15 -4.33 -63.96 -0.08
CA ALA A 15 -3.78 -62.89 0.78
C ALA A 15 -4.15 -61.53 0.16
N ALA A 16 -5.07 -60.80 0.80
CA ALA A 16 -5.32 -59.41 0.51
C ALA A 16 -4.14 -58.56 1.02
N LEU A 17 -3.29 -58.11 0.12
CA LEU A 17 -2.33 -57.05 0.39
C LEU A 17 -3.10 -55.75 0.52
N ALA A 18 -3.34 -55.28 1.74
CA ALA A 18 -3.77 -53.93 2.00
C ALA A 18 -2.58 -53.00 1.72
N GLY A 19 -2.57 -52.43 0.50
CA GLY A 19 -1.66 -51.34 0.17
C GLY A 19 -2.05 -50.11 0.96
N THR A 20 -1.30 -49.79 2.00
CA THR A 20 -1.33 -48.46 2.58
C THR A 20 -0.73 -47.50 1.56
N SER A 21 -1.58 -46.72 0.87
CA SER A 21 -1.12 -45.56 0.14
C SER A 21 -0.62 -44.57 1.18
N VAL A 22 0.69 -44.49 1.35
CA VAL A 22 1.31 -43.34 1.99
C VAL A 22 1.05 -42.20 1.01
N ALA A 23 0.17 -41.26 1.34
CA ALA A 23 0.10 -39.99 0.66
C ALA A 23 1.49 -39.37 0.83
N GLU A 24 2.21 -39.21 -0.26
CA GLU A 24 3.43 -38.42 -0.30
C GLU A 24 3.01 -37.02 0.08
N GLU A 25 3.39 -36.57 1.28
CA GLU A 25 3.19 -35.20 1.73
C GLU A 25 4.01 -34.34 0.79
N VAL A 26 3.34 -33.71 -0.17
CA VAL A 26 3.96 -32.73 -1.07
C VAL A 26 4.42 -31.62 -0.17
N ALA A 27 5.72 -31.53 0.08
CA ALA A 27 6.30 -30.42 0.82
C ALA A 27 5.89 -29.13 0.14
N ASP A 28 5.39 -28.18 0.91
CA ASP A 28 5.08 -26.85 0.39
C ASP A 28 6.31 -26.30 -0.34
N PRO A 29 6.12 -25.62 -1.48
CA PRO A 29 7.23 -25.05 -2.22
C PRO A 29 8.01 -24.10 -1.29
N PRO A 30 9.34 -24.04 -1.39
CA PRO A 30 10.13 -23.17 -0.55
C PRO A 30 9.69 -21.72 -0.75
N LEU A 31 9.54 -20.98 0.36
CA LEU A 31 9.23 -19.56 0.34
C LEU A 31 10.35 -18.79 -0.37
N GLY A 32 9.99 -17.96 -1.35
CA GLY A 32 10.94 -17.22 -2.16
C GLY A 32 11.66 -16.13 -1.34
N THR A 33 12.90 -15.88 -1.70
CA THR A 33 13.72 -14.76 -1.25
C THR A 33 14.16 -13.95 -2.48
N GLY A 34 15.45 -13.66 -2.67
CA GLY A 34 15.97 -13.09 -3.91
C GLY A 34 16.61 -11.70 -3.77
N LEU A 35 16.85 -11.24 -2.54
CA LEU A 35 17.65 -10.05 -2.33
C LEU A 35 19.13 -10.34 -2.67
N ILE A 36 19.70 -9.52 -3.56
CA ILE A 36 21.12 -9.43 -3.81
C ILE A 36 21.64 -8.27 -2.95
N PRO A 37 22.33 -8.54 -1.84
CA PRO A 37 22.77 -7.48 -0.94
C PRO A 37 23.93 -6.68 -1.57
N LEU A 38 24.04 -5.41 -1.18
CA LEU A 38 25.24 -4.61 -1.43
C LEU A 38 26.41 -5.11 -0.57
N SER A 39 27.63 -4.91 -1.06
CA SER A 39 28.80 -4.97 -0.19
C SER A 39 28.77 -3.84 0.84
N ASP A 40 29.53 -3.99 1.94
CA ASP A 40 29.60 -2.95 2.96
C ASP A 40 30.11 -1.63 2.37
N GLU A 41 31.09 -1.68 1.45
CA GLU A 41 31.63 -0.50 0.77
C GLU A 41 30.58 0.19 -0.14
N GLU A 42 29.81 -0.59 -0.90
CA GLU A 42 28.75 -0.05 -1.75
C GLU A 42 27.66 0.62 -0.91
N TYR A 43 27.25 -0.02 0.20
CA TYR A 43 26.23 0.52 1.09
C TYR A 43 26.66 1.81 1.76
N GLU A 44 27.88 1.87 2.30
CA GLU A 44 28.41 3.05 2.97
C GLU A 44 28.68 4.23 2.02
N ALA A 45 28.87 3.96 0.73
CA ALA A 45 29.03 5.00 -0.30
C ALA A 45 27.71 5.71 -0.66
N LEU A 46 26.54 5.14 -0.31
CA LEU A 46 25.25 5.77 -0.55
C LEU A 46 25.05 6.98 0.36
N GLN A 47 24.23 7.93 -0.10
CA GLN A 47 23.84 9.07 0.72
C GLN A 47 23.07 8.62 1.96
N GLU A 48 23.63 8.94 3.13
CA GLU A 48 23.00 8.71 4.41
C GLU A 48 21.94 9.78 4.67
N ARG A 49 20.86 9.39 5.32
CA ARG A 49 19.84 10.33 5.78
C ARG A 49 20.36 11.11 6.98
N ASP A 50 20.23 12.42 6.93
CA ASP A 50 20.46 13.28 8.08
C ASP A 50 19.41 13.01 9.17
N PRO A 51 19.81 12.84 10.44
CA PRO A 51 18.86 12.67 11.54
C PRO A 51 17.96 13.91 11.70
N LEU A 52 16.67 13.70 11.83
CA LEU A 52 15.68 14.77 12.03
C LEU A 52 15.45 15.02 13.54
N LEU A 53 16.46 15.16 14.35
CA LEU A 53 16.39 15.30 15.79
C LEU A 53 15.45 16.44 16.23
N ARG A 54 14.17 16.14 16.47
CA ARG A 54 13.19 17.04 17.08
C ARG A 54 12.36 16.29 18.12
N GLY A 55 12.84 16.27 19.38
CA GLY A 55 12.08 15.79 20.53
C GLY A 55 12.27 14.31 20.84
N SER A 56 11.48 13.80 21.80
CA SER A 56 11.42 12.38 22.12
C SER A 56 10.53 11.65 21.10
N LEU A 57 10.94 10.45 20.69
CA LEU A 57 10.11 9.59 19.87
C LEU A 57 8.89 9.08 20.66
N PRO A 58 7.76 8.81 20.01
CA PRO A 58 6.65 8.09 20.65
C PRO A 58 7.09 6.66 21.01
N GLU A 59 6.50 6.08 22.06
CA GLU A 59 6.82 4.71 22.51
C GLU A 59 6.24 3.64 21.55
N PHE A 60 5.30 4.02 20.68
CA PHE A 60 4.62 3.12 19.75
C PHE A 60 4.29 3.82 18.44
N VAL A 61 4.57 3.14 17.32
CA VAL A 61 4.14 3.53 15.96
C VAL A 61 3.68 2.30 15.20
N ASP A 62 2.52 2.38 14.58
CA ASP A 62 2.01 1.36 13.66
C ASP A 62 1.38 2.01 12.41
N LEU A 63 2.05 1.87 11.28
CA LEU A 63 1.61 2.40 9.99
C LEU A 63 0.79 1.38 9.19
N SER A 64 0.58 0.17 9.70
CA SER A 64 -0.02 -0.95 8.96
C SER A 64 -1.40 -0.66 8.38
N SER A 65 -2.15 0.27 8.96
CA SER A 65 -3.48 0.65 8.47
C SER A 65 -3.50 1.21 7.05
N PHE A 66 -2.37 1.73 6.54
CA PHE A 66 -2.23 2.22 5.18
C PHE A 66 -1.49 1.25 4.25
N PHE A 67 -1.06 0.10 4.77
CA PHE A 67 -0.44 -0.93 3.96
C PHE A 67 -1.48 -1.84 3.31
N PRO A 68 -1.14 -2.45 2.17
CA PRO A 68 -1.96 -3.50 1.58
C PRO A 68 -2.00 -4.74 2.47
N GLU A 69 -2.95 -5.62 2.24
CA GLU A 69 -2.90 -6.97 2.80
C GLU A 69 -1.59 -7.66 2.38
N PRO A 70 -0.89 -8.36 3.28
CA PRO A 70 0.35 -9.06 2.93
C PRO A 70 0.17 -10.03 1.76
N GLY A 71 0.91 -9.79 0.67
CA GLY A 71 0.81 -10.58 -0.54
C GLY A 71 1.67 -11.85 -0.50
N PHE A 72 1.54 -12.68 -1.54
CA PHE A 72 2.24 -13.95 -1.65
C PHE A 72 3.12 -13.99 -2.90
N GLN A 73 4.46 -13.99 -2.71
CA GLN A 73 5.42 -14.06 -3.82
C GLN A 73 5.68 -15.48 -4.33
N GLY A 74 5.20 -16.51 -3.63
CA GLY A 74 5.50 -17.89 -3.96
C GLY A 74 6.99 -18.21 -3.84
N ALA A 75 7.51 -19.02 -4.77
CA ALA A 75 8.93 -19.39 -4.83
C ALA A 75 9.80 -18.43 -5.66
N GLN A 76 9.21 -17.39 -6.24
CA GLN A 76 9.94 -16.44 -7.11
C GLN A 76 10.91 -15.55 -6.30
N GLY A 77 12.05 -15.21 -6.88
CA GLY A 77 13.08 -14.36 -6.27
C GLY A 77 12.74 -12.86 -6.28
N SER A 78 11.48 -12.48 -6.00
CA SER A 78 10.92 -11.14 -6.24
C SER A 78 10.66 -10.31 -5.00
N CYS A 79 11.20 -10.68 -3.82
CA CYS A 79 10.96 -10.00 -2.55
C CYS A 79 11.21 -8.47 -2.60
N VAL A 80 12.21 -8.02 -3.37
CA VAL A 80 12.50 -6.60 -3.55
C VAL A 80 11.35 -5.88 -4.27
N GLY A 81 10.78 -6.49 -5.31
CA GLY A 81 9.59 -5.96 -5.99
C GLY A 81 8.40 -5.86 -5.04
N TRP A 82 8.22 -6.84 -4.15
CA TRP A 82 7.17 -6.83 -3.14
C TRP A 82 7.39 -5.76 -2.06
N ALA A 83 8.62 -5.60 -1.57
CA ALA A 83 8.91 -4.59 -0.56
C ALA A 83 8.79 -3.16 -1.11
N VAL A 84 9.32 -2.88 -2.31
CA VAL A 84 9.35 -1.54 -2.90
C VAL A 84 8.10 -1.27 -3.74
N GLY A 85 7.77 -2.15 -4.70
CA GLY A 85 6.65 -1.95 -5.62
C GLY A 85 5.30 -2.12 -4.95
N TYR A 86 5.11 -3.19 -4.18
CA TYR A 86 3.83 -3.49 -3.56
C TYR A 86 3.64 -2.79 -2.21
N ALA A 87 4.47 -3.09 -1.22
CA ALA A 87 4.26 -2.59 0.14
C ALA A 87 4.48 -1.08 0.24
N LEU A 88 5.69 -0.59 -0.12
CA LEU A 88 6.04 0.82 0.02
C LEU A 88 5.17 1.73 -0.86
N LYS A 89 5.06 1.44 -2.18
CA LYS A 89 4.29 2.32 -3.08
C LYS A 89 2.80 2.32 -2.76
N THR A 90 2.21 1.17 -2.43
CA THR A 90 0.81 1.15 -1.99
C THR A 90 0.62 1.97 -0.73
N TYR A 91 1.54 1.88 0.25
CA TYR A 91 1.49 2.71 1.46
C TYR A 91 1.54 4.20 1.12
N GLN A 92 2.50 4.63 0.29
CA GLN A 92 2.69 6.04 -0.06
C GLN A 92 1.42 6.63 -0.68
N GLU A 93 0.88 5.98 -1.69
CA GLU A 93 -0.34 6.42 -2.36
C GLU A 93 -1.59 6.33 -1.45
N ALA A 94 -1.65 5.30 -0.60
CA ALA A 94 -2.72 5.19 0.39
C ALA A 94 -2.66 6.31 1.44
N LYS A 95 -1.46 6.70 1.89
CA LYS A 95 -1.25 7.85 2.79
C LYS A 95 -1.63 9.16 2.12
N GLU A 96 -1.16 9.38 0.89
CA GLU A 96 -1.45 10.58 0.12
C GLU A 96 -2.95 10.74 -0.13
N THR A 97 -3.61 9.64 -0.48
CA THR A 97 -5.05 9.62 -0.76
C THR A 97 -5.91 9.32 0.47
N ARG A 98 -5.30 9.09 1.64
CA ARG A 98 -5.94 8.74 2.91
C ARG A 98 -6.82 7.49 2.84
N VAL A 99 -6.44 6.53 2.00
CA VAL A 99 -7.13 5.24 1.89
C VAL A 99 -6.63 4.29 2.97
N VAL A 100 -7.40 4.14 4.04
CA VAL A 100 -7.13 3.15 5.09
C VAL A 100 -7.53 1.76 4.59
N ARG A 101 -6.67 0.76 4.78
CA ARG A 101 -6.82 -0.61 4.29
C ARG A 101 -7.03 -0.63 2.76
N PRO A 102 -6.00 -0.27 1.99
CA PRO A 102 -6.08 -0.27 0.53
C PRO A 102 -6.49 -1.66 0.03
N THR A 103 -7.46 -1.68 -0.86
CA THR A 103 -7.98 -2.89 -1.50
C THR A 103 -7.18 -3.21 -2.76
N GLU A 104 -7.46 -4.34 -3.42
CA GLU A 104 -6.81 -4.76 -4.66
C GLU A 104 -6.73 -3.67 -5.75
N TYR A 105 -7.69 -2.74 -5.78
CA TYR A 105 -7.71 -1.62 -6.74
C TYR A 105 -6.64 -0.54 -6.46
N HIS A 106 -6.07 -0.55 -5.26
CA HIS A 106 -5.05 0.41 -4.83
C HIS A 106 -3.64 -0.20 -4.82
N HIS A 107 -3.53 -1.51 -5.04
CA HIS A 107 -2.27 -2.20 -4.96
C HIS A 107 -1.38 -1.89 -6.16
N PHE A 108 -0.11 -1.64 -5.90
CA PHE A 108 0.92 -1.50 -6.92
C PHE A 108 1.57 -2.83 -7.26
N SER A 109 2.06 -2.95 -8.50
CA SER A 109 2.58 -4.19 -9.04
C SER A 109 4.02 -4.49 -8.58
N PRO A 110 4.25 -5.58 -7.83
CA PRO A 110 5.60 -6.02 -7.54
C PRO A 110 6.31 -6.56 -8.79
N SER A 111 5.55 -7.16 -9.73
CA SER A 111 6.09 -7.66 -11.00
C SER A 111 6.63 -6.54 -11.88
N PHE A 112 5.96 -5.37 -11.92
CA PHE A 112 6.42 -4.24 -12.72
C PHE A 112 7.83 -3.81 -12.30
N VAL A 113 8.09 -3.71 -11.01
CA VAL A 113 9.39 -3.37 -10.47
C VAL A 113 10.37 -4.53 -10.68
N PHE A 114 10.07 -5.74 -10.16
CA PHE A 114 10.98 -6.87 -10.20
C PHE A 114 11.40 -7.25 -11.61
N ASN A 115 10.44 -7.40 -12.54
CA ASN A 115 10.72 -7.85 -13.89
C ASN A 115 11.56 -6.83 -14.70
N SER A 116 11.54 -5.56 -14.29
CA SER A 116 12.36 -4.50 -14.90
C SER A 116 13.81 -4.50 -14.42
N ILE A 117 14.08 -4.98 -13.19
CA ILE A 117 15.38 -4.82 -12.53
C ILE A 117 16.09 -6.14 -12.17
N LYS A 118 15.43 -7.30 -12.35
CA LYS A 118 16.02 -8.58 -12.01
C LYS A 118 17.39 -8.78 -12.66
N ALA A 119 18.31 -9.38 -11.91
CA ALA A 119 19.72 -9.48 -12.32
C ALA A 119 19.99 -10.44 -13.49
N GLY A 120 18.99 -11.17 -13.97
CA GLY A 120 19.09 -12.11 -15.09
C GLY A 120 17.73 -12.45 -15.69
N ASP A 121 17.70 -13.39 -16.65
CA ASP A 121 16.46 -13.77 -17.36
C ASP A 121 15.52 -14.66 -16.52
N ASP A 122 16.07 -15.30 -15.50
CA ASP A 122 15.38 -16.24 -14.63
C ASP A 122 14.53 -15.50 -13.60
N CYS A 123 13.37 -16.04 -13.23
CA CYS A 123 12.50 -15.49 -12.21
C CYS A 123 13.07 -15.62 -10.77
N ASN A 124 14.13 -16.37 -10.58
CA ASN A 124 14.86 -16.49 -9.33
C ASN A 124 16.22 -15.73 -9.33
N ALA A 125 16.48 -14.93 -10.38
CA ALA A 125 17.71 -14.16 -10.49
C ALA A 125 17.92 -13.15 -9.37
N GLY A 126 16.87 -12.78 -8.64
CA GLY A 126 16.92 -11.79 -7.58
C GLY A 126 17.12 -10.36 -8.10
N SER A 127 17.20 -9.41 -7.17
CA SER A 127 17.48 -7.99 -7.46
C SER A 127 17.99 -7.25 -6.24
N ARG A 128 18.54 -6.04 -6.43
CA ARG A 128 18.99 -5.15 -5.36
C ARG A 128 17.88 -4.18 -4.97
N ILE A 129 17.82 -3.79 -3.69
CA ILE A 129 16.87 -2.75 -3.24
C ILE A 129 17.17 -1.41 -3.92
N THR A 130 18.43 -1.06 -4.08
CA THR A 130 18.84 0.18 -4.77
C THR A 130 18.36 0.24 -6.21
N ASP A 131 18.45 -0.87 -6.96
CA ASP A 131 17.97 -0.91 -8.34
C ASP A 131 16.45 -0.67 -8.41
N ALA A 132 15.70 -1.21 -7.45
CA ALA A 132 14.25 -0.98 -7.34
C ALA A 132 13.94 0.48 -6.99
N LEU A 133 14.65 1.07 -6.02
CA LEU A 133 14.44 2.45 -5.61
C LEU A 133 14.82 3.43 -6.74
N GLU A 134 15.92 3.21 -7.45
CA GLU A 134 16.31 3.98 -8.63
C GLU A 134 15.30 3.84 -9.77
N PHE A 135 14.78 2.63 -9.99
CA PHE A 135 13.75 2.39 -10.99
C PHE A 135 12.45 3.14 -10.64
N VAL A 136 11.98 3.06 -9.40
CA VAL A 136 10.79 3.79 -8.97
C VAL A 136 11.02 5.31 -8.95
N GLN A 137 12.26 5.77 -8.69
CA GLN A 137 12.60 7.18 -8.77
C GLN A 137 12.59 7.72 -10.21
N THR A 138 12.99 6.94 -11.19
CA THR A 138 13.14 7.37 -12.59
C THR A 138 11.94 7.02 -13.47
N THR A 139 11.28 5.91 -13.19
CA THR A 139 10.17 5.37 -13.99
C THR A 139 8.86 5.38 -13.23
N GLY A 140 8.91 5.18 -11.90
CA GLY A 140 7.72 5.08 -11.05
C GLY A 140 7.20 3.66 -10.92
N ALA A 141 5.92 3.53 -10.61
CA ALA A 141 5.23 2.26 -10.40
C ALA A 141 3.89 2.25 -11.14
N VAL A 142 3.34 1.06 -11.38
CA VAL A 142 2.00 0.91 -11.97
C VAL A 142 1.12 0.05 -11.09
N SER A 143 -0.19 0.13 -11.26
CA SER A 143 -1.14 -0.66 -10.48
C SER A 143 -0.96 -2.17 -10.72
N MET A 144 -1.39 -2.99 -9.76
CA MET A 144 -1.46 -4.44 -9.89
C MET A 144 -2.37 -4.86 -11.05
N SER A 145 -3.44 -4.09 -11.32
CA SER A 145 -4.34 -4.35 -12.44
C SER A 145 -3.72 -4.08 -13.82
N ASP A 146 -2.77 -3.14 -13.90
CA ASP A 146 -2.06 -2.82 -15.15
C ASP A 146 -1.00 -3.87 -15.49
N PHE A 147 -0.34 -4.41 -14.47
CA PHE A 147 0.67 -5.43 -14.62
C PHE A 147 0.56 -6.46 -13.49
N PRO A 148 -0.30 -7.48 -13.63
CA PRO A 148 -0.57 -8.46 -12.60
C PRO A 148 0.67 -9.27 -12.20
N TYR A 149 0.69 -9.74 -10.95
CA TYR A 149 1.71 -10.66 -10.47
C TYR A 149 1.44 -12.10 -10.97
N ASP A 150 2.49 -12.74 -11.47
CA ASP A 150 2.50 -14.17 -11.83
C ASP A 150 3.78 -14.79 -11.26
N GLU A 151 3.66 -15.69 -10.30
CA GLU A 151 4.81 -16.35 -9.67
C GLU A 151 5.61 -17.26 -10.60
N GLY A 152 4.98 -17.72 -11.67
CA GLY A 152 5.58 -18.62 -12.67
C GLY A 152 6.26 -17.90 -13.84
N GLN A 153 6.01 -16.61 -14.01
CA GLN A 153 6.47 -15.85 -15.17
C GLN A 153 6.95 -14.45 -14.77
N CYS A 154 8.03 -14.01 -15.37
CA CYS A 154 8.61 -12.70 -15.11
C CYS A 154 9.06 -11.98 -16.40
N PRO A 155 8.17 -11.83 -17.40
CA PRO A 155 8.50 -11.10 -18.62
C PRO A 155 8.76 -9.62 -18.32
N ALA A 156 9.64 -8.99 -19.08
CA ALA A 156 9.83 -7.55 -18.99
C ALA A 156 8.51 -6.83 -19.30
N PRO A 157 8.17 -5.75 -18.57
CA PRO A 157 7.00 -4.93 -18.88
C PRO A 157 7.11 -4.35 -20.28
N PRO A 158 6.00 -4.21 -21.01
CA PRO A 158 5.99 -3.52 -22.30
C PRO A 158 6.34 -2.03 -22.13
N GLU A 159 7.06 -1.47 -23.10
CA GLU A 159 7.52 -0.07 -23.06
C GLU A 159 6.37 0.94 -22.86
N SER A 160 5.18 0.61 -23.36
CA SER A 160 3.98 1.46 -23.20
C SER A 160 3.51 1.58 -21.74
N LEU A 161 3.92 0.70 -20.84
CA LEU A 161 3.62 0.79 -19.41
C LEU A 161 4.63 1.66 -18.64
N LEU A 162 5.85 1.83 -19.14
CA LEU A 162 6.87 2.59 -18.43
C LEU A 162 6.45 4.06 -18.24
N SER A 163 5.86 4.68 -19.25
CA SER A 163 5.36 6.05 -19.17
C SER A 163 4.15 6.23 -18.22
N ARG A 164 3.46 5.14 -17.90
CA ARG A 164 2.31 5.18 -16.98
C ARG A 164 2.74 5.22 -15.51
N GLY A 165 4.00 4.89 -15.23
CA GLY A 165 4.57 4.96 -13.90
C GLY A 165 4.95 6.37 -13.42
N GLU A 166 5.08 7.33 -14.34
CA GLU A 166 5.65 8.66 -14.06
C GLU A 166 4.94 9.43 -12.92
N ASP A 167 3.64 9.23 -12.75
CA ASP A 167 2.87 9.87 -11.67
C ASP A 167 3.15 9.24 -10.28
N TYR A 168 3.78 8.07 -10.25
CA TYR A 168 4.00 7.28 -9.04
C TYR A 168 5.49 7.11 -8.74
N GLN A 169 6.30 8.09 -9.10
CA GLN A 169 7.72 8.14 -8.78
C GLN A 169 7.95 8.53 -7.33
N ILE A 170 9.09 8.11 -6.76
CA ILE A 170 9.63 8.71 -5.54
C ILE A 170 10.59 9.85 -5.92
N LYS A 171 10.68 10.87 -5.07
CA LYS A 171 11.59 12.00 -5.27
C LYS A 171 13.05 11.62 -5.00
N SER A 172 13.26 10.87 -3.94
CA SER A 172 14.60 10.45 -3.52
C SER A 172 14.53 9.29 -2.54
N PHE A 173 15.68 8.64 -2.32
CA PHE A 173 15.88 7.71 -1.22
C PHE A 173 17.25 7.94 -0.57
N ASN A 174 17.36 7.54 0.69
CA ASN A 174 18.60 7.59 1.46
C ASN A 174 18.73 6.30 2.27
N ARG A 175 19.97 5.86 2.50
CA ARG A 175 20.24 4.80 3.46
C ARG A 175 20.09 5.30 4.90
N LEU A 176 19.79 4.41 5.81
CA LEU A 176 19.97 4.61 7.25
C LEU A 176 21.32 4.01 7.67
N GLU A 177 21.86 4.47 8.78
CA GLU A 177 23.05 3.84 9.36
C GLU A 177 22.73 2.41 9.76
N ARG A 178 23.61 1.47 9.43
CA ARG A 178 23.43 0.05 9.74
C ARG A 178 23.43 -0.21 11.25
N GLY A 179 22.49 -1.03 11.73
CA GLY A 179 22.32 -1.32 13.16
C GLY A 179 21.81 -0.14 13.98
N ASN A 180 21.40 0.95 13.35
CA ASN A 180 20.86 2.11 14.04
C ASN A 180 19.33 1.99 14.16
N LEU A 181 18.86 1.29 15.18
CA LEU A 181 17.44 1.13 15.48
C LEU A 181 16.75 2.48 15.70
N PHE A 182 17.43 3.43 16.35
CA PHE A 182 16.88 4.78 16.58
C PHE A 182 16.57 5.48 15.24
N ALA A 183 17.42 5.35 14.22
CA ALA A 183 17.15 5.93 12.90
C ALA A 183 15.93 5.28 12.22
N ILE A 184 15.69 3.99 12.45
CA ILE A 184 14.48 3.30 11.98
C ILE A 184 13.25 3.83 12.71
N GLN A 185 13.28 3.91 14.04
CA GLN A 185 12.17 4.45 14.85
C GLN A 185 11.87 5.90 14.50
N GLU A 186 12.90 6.72 14.28
CA GLU A 186 12.75 8.11 13.84
C GLU A 186 12.07 8.20 12.46
N ALA A 187 12.45 7.34 11.52
CA ALA A 187 11.80 7.30 10.22
C ALA A 187 10.30 6.96 10.35
N LEU A 188 9.99 5.93 11.11
CA LEU A 188 8.60 5.48 11.35
C LEU A 188 7.77 6.53 12.09
N SER A 189 8.35 7.24 13.08
CA SER A 189 7.67 8.32 13.79
C SER A 189 7.34 9.52 12.89
N ASN A 190 8.05 9.66 11.78
CA ASN A 190 7.77 10.64 10.72
C ASN A 190 6.96 10.01 9.56
N GLU A 191 6.20 8.94 9.85
CA GLU A 191 5.35 8.26 8.88
C GLU A 191 6.10 7.76 7.63
N LYS A 192 7.39 7.45 7.76
CA LYS A 192 8.23 6.93 6.68
C LYS A 192 8.57 5.46 6.94
N PRO A 193 7.90 4.52 6.26
CA PRO A 193 8.28 3.12 6.31
C PRO A 193 9.71 2.91 5.85
N VAL A 194 10.34 1.85 6.35
CA VAL A 194 11.72 1.55 6.02
C VAL A 194 11.78 0.26 5.20
N VAL A 195 12.26 0.34 3.96
CA VAL A 195 12.57 -0.86 3.17
C VAL A 195 13.88 -1.43 3.68
N ALA A 196 13.86 -2.70 4.10
CA ALA A 196 15.00 -3.34 4.71
C ALA A 196 15.43 -4.63 3.99
N GLY A 197 16.72 -4.80 3.86
CA GLY A 197 17.36 -6.05 3.47
C GLY A 197 17.90 -6.77 4.70
N MET A 198 17.49 -8.01 4.91
CA MET A 198 17.81 -8.76 6.12
C MET A 198 18.29 -10.17 5.85
N TYR A 199 18.97 -10.75 6.83
CA TYR A 199 19.27 -12.17 6.85
C TYR A 199 18.03 -13.00 7.18
N VAL A 200 17.89 -14.16 6.53
CA VAL A 200 16.85 -15.14 6.80
C VAL A 200 17.44 -16.40 7.42
N TYR A 201 16.82 -16.87 8.48
CA TYR A 201 17.09 -18.12 9.17
C TYR A 201 15.94 -19.12 8.96
N PRO A 202 16.17 -20.43 9.11
CA PRO A 202 15.10 -21.43 9.00
C PRO A 202 13.92 -21.18 9.96
N SER A 203 14.20 -20.72 11.19
CA SER A 203 13.19 -20.36 12.17
C SER A 203 12.30 -19.20 11.72
N PHE A 204 12.85 -18.23 10.98
CA PHE A 204 12.06 -17.14 10.40
C PHE A 204 11.11 -17.62 9.32
N GLN A 205 11.56 -18.56 8.45
CA GLN A 205 10.70 -19.11 7.39
C GLN A 205 9.50 -19.89 7.93
N THR A 206 9.67 -20.54 9.09
CA THR A 206 8.62 -21.35 9.74
C THR A 206 7.93 -20.60 10.87
N TRP A 207 8.20 -19.29 11.03
CA TRP A 207 7.58 -18.48 12.08
C TRP A 207 6.07 -18.41 11.94
N SER A 208 5.37 -18.56 13.07
CA SER A 208 3.91 -18.45 13.13
C SER A 208 3.49 -17.89 14.47
N GLY A 209 2.40 -17.12 14.48
CA GLY A 209 1.81 -16.55 15.68
C GLY A 209 2.15 -15.07 15.89
N ASP A 210 1.64 -14.52 16.98
CA ASP A 210 1.65 -13.12 17.38
C ASP A 210 2.77 -12.73 18.36
N GLY A 211 3.72 -13.65 18.61
CA GLY A 211 4.86 -13.42 19.47
C GLY A 211 5.93 -12.52 18.82
N VAL A 212 6.99 -12.27 19.58
CA VAL A 212 8.18 -11.56 19.10
C VAL A 212 9.21 -12.56 18.62
N TYR A 213 9.62 -12.45 17.35
CA TYR A 213 10.65 -13.29 16.77
C TYR A 213 12.04 -12.83 17.22
N ALA A 214 12.82 -13.77 17.72
CA ALA A 214 14.24 -13.62 17.94
C ALA A 214 14.95 -14.83 17.33
N HIS A 215 16.03 -14.59 16.59
CA HIS A 215 16.83 -15.68 16.02
C HIS A 215 17.85 -16.21 17.02
N ASP A 216 18.31 -17.43 16.81
CA ASP A 216 19.36 -18.06 17.60
C ASP A 216 20.62 -18.27 16.73
N PRO A 217 21.54 -17.29 16.68
CA PRO A 217 22.72 -17.36 15.82
C PRO A 217 23.71 -18.47 16.19
N GLU A 218 23.62 -19.02 17.40
CA GLU A 218 24.50 -20.11 17.85
C GLU A 218 24.04 -21.47 17.29
N ASN A 219 22.72 -21.67 17.16
CA ASN A 219 22.14 -22.95 16.77
C ASN A 219 21.60 -22.97 15.33
N GLU A 220 21.44 -21.82 14.70
CA GLU A 220 20.97 -21.73 13.32
C GLU A 220 22.03 -21.13 12.41
N ARG A 221 22.06 -21.60 11.16
CA ARG A 221 22.84 -20.96 10.11
C ARG A 221 21.93 -20.13 9.24
N ARG A 222 22.37 -18.90 8.95
CA ARG A 222 21.73 -18.03 7.97
C ARG A 222 21.52 -18.78 6.66
N LYS A 223 20.30 -18.70 6.12
CA LYS A 223 19.90 -19.38 4.89
C LYS A 223 20.07 -18.49 3.67
N ASP A 224 19.57 -17.26 3.73
CA ASP A 224 19.48 -16.38 2.57
C ASP A 224 19.35 -14.91 2.96
N TYR A 225 19.18 -14.05 1.95
CA TYR A 225 18.85 -12.63 2.08
C TYR A 225 17.44 -12.37 1.58
N HIS A 226 16.71 -11.50 2.26
CA HIS A 226 15.31 -11.19 1.97
C HIS A 226 15.05 -9.68 2.11
N ALA A 227 14.16 -9.15 1.29
CA ALA A 227 13.71 -7.77 1.39
C ALA A 227 12.31 -7.71 1.97
N VAL A 228 12.12 -6.81 2.93
CA VAL A 228 10.87 -6.58 3.67
C VAL A 228 10.63 -5.08 3.86
N THR A 229 9.45 -4.70 4.39
CA THR A 229 9.20 -3.32 4.79
C THR A 229 8.85 -3.24 6.28
N ILE A 230 9.56 -2.39 7.02
CA ILE A 230 9.30 -2.13 8.43
C ILE A 230 8.19 -1.08 8.50
N VAL A 231 7.13 -1.39 9.25
CA VAL A 231 5.88 -0.62 9.29
C VAL A 231 5.54 -0.04 10.65
N GLY A 232 6.33 -0.38 11.68
CA GLY A 232 6.08 0.11 13.04
C GLY A 232 7.10 -0.38 14.05
N TYR A 233 6.96 0.05 15.29
CA TYR A 233 7.70 -0.43 16.45
C TYR A 233 6.88 -0.26 17.73
N ASP A 234 7.28 -0.97 18.77
CA ASP A 234 6.64 -0.97 20.08
C ASP A 234 7.72 -1.14 21.16
N ASP A 235 7.98 -0.08 21.95
CA ASP A 235 8.99 -0.07 22.99
C ASP A 235 8.59 -0.94 24.20
N GLU A 236 7.30 -1.19 24.45
CA GLU A 236 6.85 -2.12 25.47
C GLU A 236 7.18 -3.57 25.09
N ARG A 237 7.13 -3.89 23.80
CA ARG A 237 7.51 -5.21 23.25
C ARG A 237 9.01 -5.32 22.97
N GLU A 238 9.74 -4.21 22.96
CA GLU A 238 11.13 -4.10 22.48
C GLU A 238 11.27 -4.70 21.07
N ALA A 239 10.35 -4.33 20.14
CA ALA A 239 10.27 -4.95 18.81
C ALA A 239 9.88 -3.98 17.69
N ILE A 240 10.40 -4.23 16.48
CA ILE A 240 9.92 -3.63 15.23
C ILE A 240 8.87 -4.52 14.58
N ARG A 241 7.94 -3.91 13.83
CA ARG A 241 6.92 -4.62 13.05
C ARG A 241 7.25 -4.62 11.57
N ILE A 242 7.18 -5.79 10.95
CA ILE A 242 7.51 -5.99 9.53
C ILE A 242 6.29 -6.53 8.78
N ILE A 243 6.02 -6.02 7.57
CA ILE A 243 5.17 -6.66 6.57
C ILE A 243 6.04 -7.52 5.65
N ASN A 244 5.64 -8.78 5.47
CA ASN A 244 6.33 -9.74 4.62
C ASN A 244 5.54 -10.04 3.34
N SER A 245 6.12 -10.79 2.42
CA SER A 245 5.55 -11.19 1.13
C SER A 245 5.34 -12.70 1.00
N TRP A 246 5.07 -13.38 2.10
CA TRP A 246 4.82 -14.83 2.14
C TRP A 246 3.37 -15.20 2.46
N GLY A 247 2.44 -14.26 2.19
CA GLY A 247 1.01 -14.44 2.37
C GLY A 247 0.56 -14.29 3.83
N THR A 248 -0.76 -14.29 4.00
CA THR A 248 -1.41 -14.09 5.32
C THR A 248 -1.37 -15.32 6.23
N GLU A 249 -1.03 -16.50 5.67
CA GLU A 249 -0.87 -17.74 6.46
C GLU A 249 0.48 -17.80 7.19
N TRP A 250 1.45 -16.94 6.81
CA TRP A 250 2.74 -16.84 7.47
C TRP A 250 2.69 -15.78 8.59
N GLY A 251 3.40 -16.05 9.69
CA GLY A 251 3.53 -15.11 10.81
C GLY A 251 2.22 -14.81 11.50
N ASP A 252 1.98 -13.55 11.80
CA ASP A 252 0.73 -12.99 12.32
C ASP A 252 -0.01 -12.29 11.15
N GLY A 253 -0.76 -13.05 10.35
CA GLY A 253 -1.46 -12.50 9.19
C GLY A 253 -0.54 -11.89 8.13
N GLY A 254 0.68 -12.42 7.95
CA GLY A 254 1.71 -11.92 7.04
C GLY A 254 2.63 -10.85 7.64
N TYR A 255 2.45 -10.53 8.92
CA TYR A 255 3.30 -9.65 9.70
C TYR A 255 4.14 -10.43 10.72
N VAL A 256 5.17 -9.77 11.24
CA VAL A 256 5.98 -10.30 12.36
C VAL A 256 6.51 -9.15 13.21
N TRP A 257 6.52 -9.34 14.52
CA TRP A 257 7.29 -8.53 15.44
C TRP A 257 8.68 -9.14 15.57
N VAL A 258 9.72 -8.35 15.38
CA VAL A 258 11.13 -8.78 15.48
C VAL A 258 11.77 -8.02 16.63
N ASP A 259 12.33 -8.77 17.56
CA ASP A 259 13.06 -8.25 18.71
C ASP A 259 14.13 -7.24 18.31
N TYR A 260 14.37 -6.20 19.12
CA TYR A 260 15.27 -5.11 18.78
C TYR A 260 16.72 -5.59 18.61
N ASP A 261 17.22 -6.43 19.52
CA ASP A 261 18.58 -6.99 19.42
C ASP A 261 18.71 -7.88 18.17
N ALA A 262 17.66 -8.66 17.89
CA ALA A 262 17.59 -9.47 16.68
C ALA A 262 17.53 -8.60 15.43
N ALA A 263 16.80 -7.51 15.42
CA ALA A 263 16.69 -6.59 14.30
C ALA A 263 18.03 -5.93 13.96
N GLU A 264 18.81 -5.50 14.97
CA GLU A 264 20.14 -4.94 14.78
C GLU A 264 21.11 -5.93 14.10
N ASP A 265 21.00 -7.22 14.45
CA ASP A 265 21.84 -8.27 13.86
C ASP A 265 21.37 -8.73 12.47
N LEU A 266 20.04 -8.79 12.27
CA LEU A 266 19.45 -9.27 11.03
C LEU A 266 19.48 -8.24 9.90
N ILE A 267 19.24 -6.95 10.17
CA ILE A 267 19.11 -5.91 9.17
C ILE A 267 20.49 -5.50 8.66
N ARG A 268 20.69 -5.66 7.35
CA ARG A 268 21.97 -5.33 6.68
C ARG A 268 21.87 -4.07 5.83
N GLU A 269 20.69 -3.77 5.34
CA GLU A 269 20.39 -2.59 4.54
C GLU A 269 19.07 -2.02 4.99
N ALA A 270 18.96 -0.71 5.09
CA ALA A 270 17.73 -0.01 5.46
C ALA A 270 17.64 1.31 4.68
N TYR A 271 16.50 1.55 4.07
CA TYR A 271 16.28 2.70 3.21
C TYR A 271 14.97 3.41 3.55
N VAL A 272 15.03 4.72 3.51
CA VAL A 272 13.86 5.60 3.58
C VAL A 272 13.70 6.35 2.27
N THR A 273 12.47 6.65 1.92
CA THR A 273 12.14 7.37 0.69
C THR A 273 11.45 8.69 0.99
N VAL A 274 11.58 9.61 0.07
CA VAL A 274 10.73 10.80 -0.04
C VAL A 274 9.85 10.59 -1.26
N ASP A 275 8.55 10.57 -1.06
CA ASP A 275 7.60 10.43 -2.15
C ASP A 275 7.54 11.68 -3.03
N ASN A 276 7.20 11.50 -4.28
CA ASN A 276 6.94 12.61 -5.18
C ASN A 276 5.46 12.99 -5.07
N ASN A 277 5.11 13.57 -3.93
CA ASN A 277 3.74 13.98 -3.64
C ASN A 277 3.20 14.90 -4.73
N LEU A 278 2.32 14.37 -5.57
CA LEU A 278 1.62 15.15 -6.60
C LEU A 278 0.69 16.20 -5.99
N PHE A 279 0.33 16.03 -4.72
CA PHE A 279 -0.61 16.88 -3.98
C PHE A 279 0.06 17.93 -3.08
N GLY A 280 1.42 17.95 -3.06
CA GLY A 280 2.20 18.80 -2.14
C GLY A 280 2.10 18.31 -0.70
N ASP A 281 3.22 18.31 -0.02
CA ASP A 281 3.27 18.04 1.42
C ASP A 281 2.43 19.09 2.16
N PHE A 282 1.20 18.77 2.50
CA PHE A 282 0.43 19.61 3.45
C PHE A 282 1.09 19.66 4.84
N ASN A 283 2.10 18.83 5.09
CA ASN A 283 2.94 18.86 6.29
C ASN A 283 4.33 19.46 6.07
N SER A 284 4.73 19.82 4.86
CA SER A 284 5.93 20.63 4.61
C SER A 284 5.59 22.12 4.54
N ILE A 285 5.05 22.65 5.60
CA ILE A 285 5.33 24.05 5.89
C ILE A 285 6.84 24.06 6.15
N ASP A 286 7.58 24.63 5.18
CA ASP A 286 9.01 24.90 5.33
C ASP A 286 9.20 25.57 6.70
N PRO A 287 9.89 24.93 7.67
CA PRO A 287 10.07 25.51 8.98
C PRO A 287 10.76 26.88 8.93
N ASP A 288 11.46 27.20 7.84
CA ASP A 288 12.08 28.51 7.62
C ASP A 288 11.09 29.60 7.17
N LEU A 289 9.87 29.22 6.72
CA LEU A 289 8.78 30.16 6.40
C LEU A 289 7.90 30.52 7.61
N VAL A 290 7.98 29.76 8.71
CA VAL A 290 7.18 30.02 9.92
C VAL A 290 7.88 30.99 10.89
N PHE A 291 9.16 31.31 10.73
CA PHE A 291 9.95 32.14 11.66
C PHE A 291 10.34 33.52 11.12
N ALA A 292 9.53 34.12 10.25
CA ALA A 292 9.62 35.53 9.93
C ALA A 292 8.60 36.38 10.76
N SER A 293 8.54 36.13 12.05
CA SER A 293 7.93 37.09 13.02
C SER A 293 8.80 37.18 14.26
N ASP A 294 9.05 38.41 14.68
CA ASP A 294 9.99 38.92 15.70
C ASP A 294 10.11 38.08 17.00
N PRO A 295 11.28 38.08 17.67
CA PRO A 295 11.53 37.27 18.85
C PRO A 295 10.74 37.80 20.07
N ILE A 296 9.79 37.03 20.55
CA ILE A 296 9.18 37.17 21.86
C ILE A 296 10.13 36.57 22.90
N ALA A 297 10.52 37.37 23.86
CA ALA A 297 11.43 37.07 24.96
C ALA A 297 10.97 35.85 25.80
N PRO A 298 11.90 35.10 26.43
CA PRO A 298 11.58 33.87 27.14
C PRO A 298 10.80 34.14 28.42
N SER A 299 9.60 33.62 28.56
CA SER A 299 8.89 33.58 29.83
C SER A 299 9.14 32.21 30.51
N THR A 300 9.50 32.34 31.75
CA THR A 300 9.85 31.34 32.74
C THR A 300 8.86 30.19 32.88
N SER A 301 9.45 29.00 33.13
CA SER A 301 8.86 27.75 33.58
C SER A 301 7.57 27.86 34.39
N VAL A 302 6.51 27.19 33.97
CA VAL A 302 5.39 26.82 34.84
C VAL A 302 5.11 25.31 34.66
N ALA A 303 5.01 24.67 35.82
CA ALA A 303 4.81 23.26 36.03
C ALA A 303 3.52 22.70 35.37
N ALA A 304 3.57 21.43 35.06
CA ALA A 304 2.47 20.62 34.57
C ALA A 304 1.16 20.82 35.34
N SER A 305 0.15 21.32 34.66
CA SER A 305 -1.25 21.17 35.04
C SER A 305 -1.96 20.58 33.84
N GLY A 306 -2.59 19.43 34.01
CA GLY A 306 -3.40 18.77 32.97
C GLY A 306 -4.55 19.72 32.54
N ALA A 307 -4.31 20.41 31.45
CA ALA A 307 -5.39 21.02 30.69
C ALA A 307 -6.00 19.97 29.79
N PRO A 308 -7.33 19.91 29.66
CA PRO A 308 -7.94 19.03 28.67
C PRO A 308 -7.46 19.43 27.28
N GLU A 309 -7.18 18.42 26.46
CA GLU A 309 -6.87 18.59 25.03
C GLU A 309 -7.92 19.52 24.38
N PRO A 310 -7.52 20.51 23.58
CA PRO A 310 -8.48 21.39 22.94
C PRO A 310 -9.44 20.54 22.10
N ALA A 311 -10.74 20.84 22.18
CA ALA A 311 -11.74 20.16 21.39
C ALA A 311 -11.38 20.29 19.90
N PRO A 312 -11.55 19.23 19.10
CA PRO A 312 -11.25 19.27 17.68
C PRO A 312 -12.04 20.37 16.98
N GLU A 313 -11.42 21.01 15.99
CA GLU A 313 -12.11 22.02 15.20
C GLU A 313 -13.37 21.45 14.55
N PRO A 314 -14.48 22.20 14.56
CA PRO A 314 -15.73 21.71 13.96
C PRO A 314 -15.60 21.62 12.44
N VAL A 315 -16.22 20.61 11.85
CA VAL A 315 -16.35 20.49 10.38
C VAL A 315 -17.23 21.66 9.89
N THR A 316 -16.80 22.31 8.80
CA THR A 316 -17.51 23.45 8.19
C THR A 316 -17.74 23.18 6.69
N GLU A 317 -18.73 23.87 6.10
CA GLU A 317 -18.98 23.80 4.66
C GLU A 317 -17.76 24.24 3.84
N GLN A 318 -17.03 25.25 4.30
CA GLN A 318 -15.82 25.73 3.64
C GLN A 318 -14.71 24.66 3.63
N MET A 319 -14.57 23.87 4.69
CA MET A 319 -13.65 22.73 4.68
C MET A 319 -14.06 21.67 3.67
N LEU A 320 -15.36 21.40 3.56
CA LEU A 320 -15.90 20.39 2.64
C LEU A 320 -15.71 20.76 1.16
N GLU A 321 -15.72 22.04 0.79
CA GLU A 321 -15.44 22.50 -0.59
C GLU A 321 -14.08 22.00 -1.11
N PHE A 322 -13.10 21.83 -0.22
CA PHE A 322 -11.75 21.40 -0.55
C PHE A 322 -11.44 19.97 -0.13
N ALA A 323 -12.31 19.38 0.69
CA ALA A 323 -12.08 18.05 1.25
C ALA A 323 -12.50 16.90 0.34
N VAL A 324 -13.30 17.14 -0.70
CA VAL A 324 -13.70 16.07 -1.61
C VAL A 324 -12.61 15.86 -2.67
N THR A 325 -12.07 14.66 -2.68
CA THR A 325 -11.12 14.21 -3.71
C THR A 325 -11.59 12.89 -4.31
N GLY A 326 -10.85 12.33 -5.24
CA GLY A 326 -11.22 11.09 -5.89
C GLY A 326 -10.15 10.56 -6.84
N HIS A 327 -10.42 9.41 -7.38
CA HIS A 327 -9.61 8.73 -8.38
C HIS A 327 -10.47 8.28 -9.56
N VAL A 328 -9.88 8.29 -10.75
CA VAL A 328 -10.48 7.72 -11.97
C VAL A 328 -9.45 6.81 -12.62
N GLY A 329 -9.78 5.54 -12.81
CA GLY A 329 -8.91 4.58 -13.48
C GLY A 329 -8.55 5.03 -14.89
N ARG A 330 -7.32 4.76 -15.33
CA ARG A 330 -6.84 5.12 -16.67
C ARG A 330 -7.37 4.19 -17.76
N ASP A 331 -7.66 2.95 -17.40
CA ASP A 331 -8.14 1.93 -18.34
C ASP A 331 -9.65 1.75 -18.23
N SER A 332 -10.27 1.55 -19.38
CA SER A 332 -11.70 1.31 -19.44
C SER A 332 -12.03 -0.14 -19.03
N GLU A 333 -13.07 -0.29 -18.21
CA GLU A 333 -13.58 -1.60 -17.78
C GLU A 333 -14.78 -2.07 -18.63
N GLY A 334 -14.92 -1.60 -19.85
CA GLY A 334 -15.99 -1.97 -20.78
C GLY A 334 -16.59 -0.79 -21.49
N ARG A 335 -17.64 -1.03 -22.30
CA ARG A 335 -18.27 0.03 -23.10
C ARG A 335 -19.75 0.16 -22.81
N THR A 336 -20.24 1.39 -22.87
CA THR A 336 -21.66 1.68 -22.86
C THR A 336 -22.32 1.17 -24.15
N PRO A 337 -23.65 1.01 -24.19
CA PRO A 337 -24.38 0.74 -25.43
C PRO A 337 -24.17 1.83 -26.51
N SER A 338 -23.81 3.05 -26.09
CA SER A 338 -23.51 4.18 -26.97
C SER A 338 -22.05 4.21 -27.44
N GLY A 339 -21.22 3.24 -27.04
CA GLY A 339 -19.83 3.11 -27.48
C GLY A 339 -18.80 3.86 -26.64
N TYR A 340 -19.17 4.52 -25.52
CA TYR A 340 -18.26 5.18 -24.60
C TYR A 340 -17.61 4.15 -23.67
N ASP A 341 -16.34 4.35 -23.35
CA ASP A 341 -15.63 3.50 -22.40
C ASP A 341 -16.03 3.84 -20.95
N TYR A 342 -16.25 2.83 -20.12
CA TYR A 342 -16.44 2.98 -18.69
C TYR A 342 -15.11 2.95 -17.96
N TYR A 343 -14.95 3.87 -17.02
CA TYR A 343 -13.79 3.91 -16.11
C TYR A 343 -14.24 3.69 -14.67
N PRO A 344 -13.48 2.92 -13.89
CA PRO A 344 -13.69 2.84 -12.45
C PRO A 344 -13.38 4.21 -11.85
N ALA A 345 -14.22 4.67 -10.96
CA ALA A 345 -14.06 5.97 -10.32
C ALA A 345 -14.46 5.91 -8.85
N SER A 346 -13.85 6.76 -8.06
CA SER A 346 -14.12 6.88 -6.63
C SER A 346 -14.02 8.32 -6.16
N VAL A 347 -14.73 8.66 -5.08
CA VAL A 347 -14.62 9.93 -4.35
C VAL A 347 -14.62 9.64 -2.85
N TRP A 348 -13.92 10.48 -2.08
CA TRP A 348 -13.87 10.39 -0.62
C TRP A 348 -13.55 11.74 0.01
N LEU A 349 -13.62 11.82 1.36
CA LEU A 349 -13.24 13.00 2.11
C LEU A 349 -11.78 12.92 2.59
N THR A 350 -11.06 14.04 2.50
CA THR A 350 -9.66 14.21 2.95
C THR A 350 -9.56 15.08 4.21
N LEU A 351 -10.53 14.95 5.12
CA LEU A 351 -10.49 15.61 6.43
C LEU A 351 -9.58 14.84 7.39
N GLU A 352 -9.12 15.51 8.43
CA GLU A 352 -8.34 14.89 9.51
C GLU A 352 -9.20 13.95 10.36
N ASP A 353 -8.58 12.95 11.01
CA ASP A 353 -9.30 11.97 11.83
C ASP A 353 -10.25 12.57 12.88
N PRO A 354 -9.88 13.63 13.66
CA PRO A 354 -10.79 14.23 14.62
C PRO A 354 -12.04 14.86 13.97
N GLN A 355 -11.94 15.29 12.72
CA GLN A 355 -13.05 15.86 11.94
C GLN A 355 -13.90 14.73 11.34
N LEU A 356 -13.28 13.70 10.77
CA LEU A 356 -13.97 12.51 10.25
C LEU A 356 -14.79 11.83 11.35
N GLN A 357 -14.29 11.80 12.59
CA GLN A 357 -15.01 11.25 13.74
C GLN A 357 -16.27 12.04 14.14
N GLN A 358 -16.41 13.29 13.72
CA GLN A 358 -17.62 14.09 13.96
C GLN A 358 -18.76 13.75 12.98
N ILE A 359 -18.43 13.05 11.88
CA ILE A 359 -19.37 12.75 10.81
C ILE A 359 -20.16 11.46 11.13
N GLU A 360 -21.47 11.51 10.93
CA GLU A 360 -22.37 10.36 11.01
C GLU A 360 -22.57 9.70 9.64
N SER A 361 -22.78 10.51 8.59
CA SER A 361 -22.98 10.01 7.23
C SER A 361 -22.58 11.02 6.15
N VAL A 362 -22.28 10.50 4.96
CA VAL A 362 -21.94 11.30 3.77
C VAL A 362 -22.77 10.81 2.60
N GLU A 363 -23.26 11.73 1.79
CA GLU A 363 -23.95 11.48 0.55
C GLU A 363 -23.36 12.36 -0.54
N TYR A 364 -23.01 11.77 -1.72
CA TYR A 364 -22.52 12.49 -2.89
C TYR A 364 -23.61 12.61 -3.93
N TYR A 365 -23.88 13.80 -4.41
CA TYR A 365 -24.89 14.11 -5.42
C TYR A 365 -24.22 14.55 -6.72
N PHE A 366 -24.44 13.80 -7.78
CA PHE A 366 -23.99 14.14 -9.14
C PHE A 366 -25.22 14.51 -9.97
N TYR A 367 -25.38 15.77 -10.27
CA TYR A 367 -26.56 16.26 -11.02
C TYR A 367 -26.44 15.92 -12.50
N HIS A 368 -26.50 14.62 -12.79
CA HIS A 368 -26.52 14.07 -14.14
C HIS A 368 -27.49 12.88 -14.20
N PRO A 369 -28.29 12.72 -15.28
CA PRO A 369 -29.34 11.70 -15.38
C PRO A 369 -28.84 10.24 -15.27
N THR A 370 -27.56 10.00 -15.52
CA THR A 370 -26.97 8.66 -15.44
C THR A 370 -26.63 8.21 -14.02
N PHE A 371 -26.55 9.15 -13.06
CA PHE A 371 -26.29 8.82 -11.67
C PHE A 371 -27.57 8.52 -10.89
N ARG A 372 -27.53 7.48 -10.07
CA ARG A 372 -28.54 7.23 -9.05
C ARG A 372 -28.16 8.00 -7.79
N ASN A 373 -28.74 9.16 -7.61
CA ASN A 373 -28.46 10.01 -6.44
C ASN A 373 -29.33 9.60 -5.23
N PRO A 374 -28.79 9.76 -4.00
CA PRO A 374 -27.37 10.02 -3.72
C PRO A 374 -26.50 8.78 -3.93
N LEU A 375 -25.23 9.00 -4.30
CA LEU A 375 -24.21 7.98 -4.22
C LEU A 375 -23.74 7.91 -2.76
N ARG A 376 -23.89 6.75 -2.13
CA ARG A 376 -23.51 6.55 -0.73
C ARG A 376 -22.18 5.83 -0.63
N PRO A 377 -21.36 6.17 0.38
CA PRO A 377 -20.13 5.44 0.67
C PRO A 377 -20.39 3.95 0.86
N VAL A 378 -19.45 3.16 0.45
CA VAL A 378 -19.38 1.74 0.82
C VAL A 378 -19.11 1.71 2.33
N SER A 379 -19.93 1.00 3.11
CA SER A 379 -19.73 0.85 4.54
C SER A 379 -18.32 0.30 4.80
N ASP A 380 -17.64 0.84 5.79
CA ASP A 380 -16.34 0.44 6.35
C ASP A 380 -15.11 1.26 5.93
N THR A 381 -15.26 2.40 5.28
CA THR A 381 -14.14 3.32 5.09
C THR A 381 -14.25 4.53 6.02
N ASN A 382 -13.20 4.83 6.77
CA ASN A 382 -13.16 6.00 7.67
C ASN A 382 -13.23 7.34 6.90
N VAL A 383 -13.00 7.32 5.58
CA VAL A 383 -12.98 8.50 4.71
C VAL A 383 -14.25 8.66 3.86
N PHE A 384 -15.26 7.84 4.10
CA PHE A 384 -16.54 7.86 3.37
C PHE A 384 -16.36 7.68 1.85
N LEU A 385 -15.59 6.66 1.47
CA LEU A 385 -15.32 6.30 0.08
C LEU A 385 -16.58 5.83 -0.65
N ALA A 386 -16.89 6.43 -1.78
CA ALA A 386 -17.91 5.96 -2.72
C ALA A 386 -17.28 5.63 -4.07
N THR A 387 -17.70 4.52 -4.68
CA THR A 387 -17.17 4.02 -5.95
C THR A 387 -18.27 3.82 -6.97
N TRP A 388 -17.95 4.01 -8.26
CA TRP A 388 -18.83 3.72 -9.38
C TRP A 388 -18.04 3.44 -10.65
N LYS A 389 -18.75 2.99 -11.69
CA LYS A 389 -18.20 2.96 -13.06
C LYS A 389 -18.93 4.02 -13.89
N GLY A 390 -18.17 4.87 -14.54
CA GLY A 390 -18.73 5.99 -15.29
C GLY A 390 -17.94 6.36 -16.53
N TYR A 391 -18.49 7.27 -17.30
CA TYR A 391 -17.84 7.92 -18.42
C TYR A 391 -18.16 9.43 -18.36
N GLY A 392 -17.16 10.25 -18.68
CA GLY A 392 -17.31 11.69 -18.55
C GLY A 392 -17.33 12.19 -17.11
N CYS A 393 -17.45 13.48 -16.94
CA CYS A 393 -17.45 14.13 -15.64
C CYS A 393 -18.60 15.13 -15.48
N VAL A 394 -18.87 15.56 -14.25
CA VAL A 394 -19.90 16.55 -13.89
C VAL A 394 -19.24 17.73 -13.18
N GLU A 395 -19.46 18.95 -13.66
CA GLU A 395 -18.94 20.17 -13.02
C GLU A 395 -19.65 20.46 -11.70
N ASN A 396 -20.96 20.26 -11.65
CA ASN A 396 -21.80 20.56 -10.51
C ASN A 396 -22.12 19.26 -9.76
N ALA A 397 -21.36 19.00 -8.72
CA ALA A 397 -21.65 17.94 -7.76
C ALA A 397 -21.69 18.57 -6.36
N GLU A 398 -22.37 17.90 -5.43
CA GLU A 398 -22.46 18.30 -4.03
C GLU A 398 -22.13 17.13 -3.12
N VAL A 399 -21.43 17.43 -2.02
CA VAL A 399 -21.31 16.52 -0.88
C VAL A 399 -22.22 17.01 0.24
N LYS A 400 -23.03 16.12 0.76
CA LYS A 400 -23.87 16.35 1.93
C LYS A 400 -23.33 15.51 3.09
N VAL A 401 -22.95 16.18 4.16
CA VAL A 401 -22.37 15.59 5.36
C VAL A 401 -23.34 15.78 6.52
N THR A 402 -23.74 14.70 7.19
CA THR A 402 -24.51 14.75 8.42
C THR A 402 -23.57 14.50 9.59
N LEU A 403 -23.49 15.45 10.50
CA LEU A 403 -22.68 15.34 11.72
C LEU A 403 -23.42 14.55 12.80
N LYS A 404 -22.68 13.96 13.73
CA LYS A 404 -23.24 13.25 14.90
C LYS A 404 -24.10 14.15 15.81
N THR A 405 -23.99 15.46 15.65
CA THR A 405 -24.86 16.46 16.29
C THR A 405 -26.26 16.53 15.66
N GLY A 406 -26.47 15.92 14.50
CA GLY A 406 -27.66 16.03 13.67
C GLY A 406 -27.64 17.21 12.70
N GLU A 407 -26.62 18.05 12.72
CA GLU A 407 -26.42 19.14 11.77
C GLU A 407 -26.07 18.58 10.40
N THR A 408 -26.53 19.24 9.34
CA THR A 408 -26.24 18.87 7.95
C THR A 408 -25.53 19.99 7.25
N LEU A 409 -24.38 19.70 6.65
CA LEU A 409 -23.54 20.59 5.85
C LEU A 409 -23.61 20.18 4.40
N ILE A 410 -23.61 21.14 3.47
CA ILE A 410 -23.62 20.86 2.02
C ILE A 410 -22.56 21.74 1.37
N ALA A 411 -21.65 21.12 0.61
CA ALA A 411 -20.63 21.83 -0.13
C ALA A 411 -20.54 21.37 -1.59
N PRO A 412 -20.29 22.30 -2.53
CA PRO A 412 -20.10 21.95 -3.93
C PRO A 412 -18.72 21.37 -4.20
N PHE A 413 -18.62 20.49 -5.18
CA PHE A 413 -17.34 20.04 -5.72
C PHE A 413 -17.45 19.78 -7.24
N SER A 414 -16.31 19.65 -7.93
CA SER A 414 -16.28 19.35 -9.37
C SER A 414 -15.65 17.98 -9.62
N LEU A 415 -16.46 17.06 -10.13
CA LEU A 415 -15.94 15.76 -10.58
C LEU A 415 -15.01 15.94 -11.79
N CYS A 416 -15.20 17.00 -12.59
CA CYS A 416 -14.32 17.29 -13.74
C CYS A 416 -12.90 17.67 -13.29
N ARG A 417 -12.73 18.38 -12.17
CA ARG A 417 -11.40 18.64 -11.61
C ARG A 417 -10.70 17.37 -11.18
N ILE A 418 -11.45 16.44 -10.59
CA ILE A 418 -10.93 15.12 -10.23
C ILE A 418 -10.57 14.35 -11.51
N TRP A 419 -11.45 14.36 -12.51
CA TRP A 419 -11.23 13.65 -13.78
C TRP A 419 -10.05 14.18 -14.57
N ASP A 420 -9.91 15.52 -14.70
CA ASP A 420 -8.83 16.18 -15.43
C ASP A 420 -7.43 15.79 -14.89
N ARG A 421 -7.34 15.38 -13.63
CA ARG A 421 -6.11 14.92 -12.99
C ARG A 421 -5.61 13.59 -13.57
N PHE A 422 -6.52 12.65 -13.83
CA PHE A 422 -6.20 11.32 -14.33
C PHE A 422 -6.26 11.21 -15.85
N HIS A 423 -7.00 12.11 -16.48
CA HIS A 423 -7.16 12.23 -17.94
C HIS A 423 -6.91 13.67 -18.39
N PRO A 424 -5.65 14.17 -18.31
CA PRO A 424 -5.33 15.55 -18.63
C PRO A 424 -5.70 15.91 -20.05
N GLY A 425 -6.48 16.99 -20.23
CA GLY A 425 -6.88 17.44 -21.55
C GLY A 425 -7.96 16.62 -22.25
N ALA A 426 -8.57 15.65 -21.58
CA ALA A 426 -9.73 14.91 -22.09
C ALA A 426 -10.88 15.87 -22.48
N PHE A 427 -10.98 17.00 -21.77
CA PHE A 427 -11.96 18.05 -22.04
C PHE A 427 -11.27 19.35 -22.45
N ARG A 428 -11.72 19.94 -23.55
CA ARG A 428 -11.26 21.27 -23.95
C ARG A 428 -11.98 22.34 -23.12
N LYS A 429 -11.34 23.52 -23.00
CA LYS A 429 -11.93 24.68 -22.29
C LYS A 429 -13.29 25.15 -22.84
N ASP A 430 -13.61 24.79 -24.06
CA ASP A 430 -14.90 25.09 -24.74
C ASP A 430 -15.97 24.00 -24.48
N GLY A 431 -15.68 23.02 -23.65
CA GLY A 431 -16.60 21.93 -23.31
C GLY A 431 -16.67 20.82 -24.38
N THR A 432 -15.82 20.84 -25.40
CA THR A 432 -15.75 19.77 -26.40
C THR A 432 -14.66 18.75 -26.03
N SER A 433 -14.91 17.46 -26.33
CA SER A 433 -13.90 16.43 -26.16
C SER A 433 -12.70 16.63 -27.07
N ALA A 434 -11.50 16.31 -26.65
CA ALA A 434 -10.28 16.40 -27.43
C ALA A 434 -10.17 15.21 -28.40
N GLY A 435 -10.63 15.39 -29.63
CA GLY A 435 -10.37 14.44 -30.71
C GLY A 435 -11.11 13.09 -30.58
N THR A 436 -10.41 11.99 -30.57
CA THR A 436 -10.96 10.61 -30.50
C THR A 436 -11.32 10.14 -29.11
N ASP A 437 -11.32 11.03 -28.11
CA ASP A 437 -11.60 10.65 -26.72
C ASP A 437 -13.09 10.39 -26.51
N PRO A 438 -13.47 9.20 -26.03
CA PRO A 438 -14.84 8.81 -25.78
C PRO A 438 -15.46 9.41 -24.52
N LEU A 439 -14.73 10.24 -23.74
CA LEU A 439 -15.16 10.72 -22.42
C LEU A 439 -16.30 11.78 -22.47
N GLY A 440 -16.74 12.19 -23.64
CA GLY A 440 -17.90 13.07 -23.80
C GLY A 440 -17.62 14.54 -23.54
N SER A 441 -18.65 15.35 -23.51
CA SER A 441 -18.58 16.79 -23.22
C SER A 441 -18.71 17.06 -21.73
N ARG A 442 -18.05 18.12 -21.23
CA ARG A 442 -18.37 18.70 -19.91
C ARG A 442 -19.82 19.15 -19.92
N GLU A 443 -20.62 18.55 -19.08
CA GLU A 443 -22.01 18.91 -18.93
C GLU A 443 -22.24 19.57 -17.56
N THR A 444 -22.90 20.71 -17.55
CA THR A 444 -23.35 21.40 -16.34
C THR A 444 -24.85 21.15 -16.17
N PHE A 445 -25.22 20.43 -15.12
CA PHE A 445 -26.60 20.22 -14.74
C PHE A 445 -26.91 21.03 -13.49
N SER A 446 -28.06 21.69 -13.48
CA SER A 446 -28.55 22.42 -12.32
C SER A 446 -29.21 21.46 -11.35
N ARG A 447 -29.13 21.79 -10.06
CA ARG A 447 -29.93 21.13 -9.02
C ARG A 447 -31.40 21.15 -9.43
N PRO A 448 -32.13 20.01 -9.40
CA PRO A 448 -33.58 20.05 -9.54
C PRO A 448 -34.15 20.98 -8.45
N GLN A 449 -35.00 21.93 -8.86
CA GLN A 449 -35.74 22.72 -7.87
C GLN A 449 -36.66 21.76 -7.13
N ASP A 450 -36.59 21.78 -5.79
CA ASP A 450 -37.52 21.03 -4.96
C ASP A 450 -38.96 21.48 -5.33
N PRO A 451 -39.88 20.57 -5.58
CA PRO A 451 -41.25 20.95 -5.72
C PRO A 451 -41.75 21.45 -4.33
N ASP A 452 -42.28 22.66 -4.29
CA ASP A 452 -42.95 23.26 -3.12
C ASP A 452 -44.01 22.34 -2.50
#